data_afbe4af82bc7fa24d520fc45a680ba12
#
_entry.id   afbe4af82bc7fa24d520fc45a680ba12
#
_cell.length_a   1.000
_cell.length_b   1.000
_cell.length_c   1.000
_cell.angle_alpha   90.00
_cell.angle_beta   90.00
_cell.angle_gamma   90.00
#
_symmetry.space_group_name_H-M   'P 1'
#
loop_
_entity.id
_entity.type
_entity.pdbx_description
1 polymer ?
#
loop_
_entity_poly.entity_id
_entity_poly.type
_entity_poly.pdbx_seq_one_letter_code
_entity_poly.pdbx_strand_id
1 'polypeptide(L)'
;MLTLEQIALAVKGEVVGDPAIQIISVDDINEAAKGSITFSFLPKYKTKISSSNASAFVTDSKDDLEGYNGVVVEHPYLAMIKILTLFSKNKDVQHSIHPNTVISESAKIDSDVTIGPFSVIGDDVIIKSGTIIESNVVIHNDVQIGRDCLIHSGVIIGADGFGFTTIDDKHHKIPHIKSVVIGNDVEIGSNCTIDCGSVKNTTINNSCKMDDQVHLAHNVTIGEGCLISGGTFIGGSATIGAHSMLGGKVDIGPHVVTGEKSVFAARSCVLKSVPGGQMYAGNPAREIKEKQKRDAVFTKIEILEKRLKKLTKNEK
;
A
#
# COMPACT_ATOMS: atom_id res chain seq x y z
N MET A 1 14.50 25.93 -4.36
CA MET A 1 13.68 27.15 -4.50
C MET A 1 13.23 27.24 -5.94
N LEU A 2 11.94 27.39 -6.19
CA LEU A 2 11.31 27.45 -7.51
C LEU A 2 10.35 28.64 -7.58
N THR A 3 10.15 29.25 -8.76
CA THR A 3 9.06 30.22 -8.93
C THR A 3 7.72 29.51 -9.08
N LEU A 4 6.62 30.22 -8.81
CA LEU A 4 5.27 29.69 -8.99
C LEU A 4 5.03 29.28 -10.45
N GLU A 5 5.58 30.07 -11.43
CA GLU A 5 5.55 29.74 -12.84
C GLU A 5 6.25 28.42 -13.17
N GLN A 6 7.44 28.18 -12.59
CA GLN A 6 8.18 26.92 -12.79
C GLN A 6 7.39 25.71 -12.27
N ILE A 7 6.74 25.87 -11.12
CA ILE A 7 5.86 24.82 -10.56
C ILE A 7 4.67 24.58 -11.47
N ALA A 8 3.98 25.65 -11.90
CA ALA A 8 2.82 25.53 -12.78
C ALA A 8 3.19 24.84 -14.12
N LEU A 9 4.32 25.19 -14.71
CA LEU A 9 4.82 24.54 -15.91
C LEU A 9 5.05 23.04 -15.70
N ALA A 10 5.67 22.65 -14.60
CA ALA A 10 5.97 21.25 -14.28
C ALA A 10 4.68 20.41 -14.14
N VAL A 11 3.62 20.99 -13.57
CA VAL A 11 2.34 20.28 -13.36
C VAL A 11 1.33 20.52 -14.49
N LYS A 12 1.66 21.31 -15.51
CA LYS A 12 0.77 21.74 -16.59
C LYS A 12 -0.47 22.48 -16.07
N GLY A 13 -0.27 23.33 -15.07
CA GLY A 13 -1.31 24.14 -14.43
C GLY A 13 -1.30 25.59 -14.90
N GLU A 14 -2.39 26.31 -14.62
CA GLU A 14 -2.55 27.76 -14.85
C GLU A 14 -2.14 28.52 -13.59
N VAL A 15 -1.27 29.55 -13.75
CA VAL A 15 -0.91 30.45 -12.65
C VAL A 15 -2.02 31.46 -12.41
N VAL A 16 -2.38 31.66 -11.16
CA VAL A 16 -3.23 32.75 -10.68
C VAL A 16 -2.36 33.62 -9.74
N GLY A 17 -2.40 34.95 -9.94
CA GLY A 17 -1.61 35.91 -9.16
C GLY A 17 -0.20 36.12 -9.71
N ASP A 18 0.80 36.33 -8.85
CA ASP A 18 2.17 36.66 -9.23
C ASP A 18 3.00 35.42 -9.59
N PRO A 19 3.40 35.22 -10.88
CA PRO A 19 4.18 34.07 -11.31
C PRO A 19 5.61 34.03 -10.76
N ALA A 20 6.14 35.17 -10.30
CA ALA A 20 7.51 35.31 -9.83
C ALA A 20 7.70 34.94 -8.35
N ILE A 21 6.61 34.67 -7.62
CA ILE A 21 6.70 34.29 -6.20
C ILE A 21 7.62 33.08 -6.03
N GLN A 22 8.56 33.25 -5.09
CA GLN A 22 9.51 32.21 -4.73
C GLN A 22 8.90 31.23 -3.72
N ILE A 23 8.90 29.97 -4.08
CA ILE A 23 8.45 28.86 -3.24
C ILE A 23 9.68 28.07 -2.78
N ILE A 24 9.81 27.92 -1.47
CA ILE A 24 10.94 27.26 -0.81
C ILE A 24 10.58 25.93 -0.17
N SER A 25 9.28 25.72 0.13
CA SER A 25 8.78 24.50 0.79
C SER A 25 7.37 24.15 0.33
N VAL A 26 6.98 22.92 0.66
CA VAL A 26 5.60 22.43 0.56
C VAL A 26 5.18 22.04 1.96
N ASP A 27 4.10 22.63 2.47
CA ASP A 27 3.69 22.46 3.86
C ASP A 27 2.18 22.19 3.99
N ASP A 28 1.76 21.62 5.13
CA ASP A 28 0.33 21.48 5.46
C ASP A 28 -0.33 22.87 5.56
N ILE A 29 -1.56 22.99 5.10
CA ILE A 29 -2.30 24.25 5.03
C ILE A 29 -2.42 24.96 6.39
N ASN A 30 -2.45 24.23 7.50
CA ASN A 30 -2.55 24.80 8.86
C ASN A 30 -1.20 25.27 9.41
N GLU A 31 -0.09 24.74 8.89
CA GLU A 31 1.27 25.01 9.36
C GLU A 31 2.08 25.85 8.36
N ALA A 32 1.50 26.10 7.19
CA ALA A 32 2.14 26.81 6.11
C ALA A 32 2.56 28.24 6.50
N ALA A 33 3.75 28.63 6.05
CA ALA A 33 4.34 29.94 6.27
C ALA A 33 4.64 30.65 4.95
N LYS A 34 5.07 31.90 5.02
CA LYS A 34 5.52 32.67 3.84
C LYS A 34 6.65 31.94 3.12
N GLY A 35 6.51 31.76 1.81
CA GLY A 35 7.42 30.99 0.96
C GLY A 35 7.01 29.54 0.75
N SER A 36 5.94 29.07 1.39
CA SER A 36 5.42 27.73 1.14
C SER A 36 4.30 27.71 0.09
N ILE A 37 4.13 26.55 -0.55
CA ILE A 37 2.97 26.18 -1.35
C ILE A 37 2.22 25.04 -0.63
N THR A 38 0.89 25.04 -0.68
CA THR A 38 0.05 24.02 -0.06
C THR A 38 -1.06 23.53 -0.99
N PHE A 39 -1.68 22.41 -0.64
CA PHE A 39 -2.75 21.79 -1.43
C PHE A 39 -4.12 22.10 -0.82
N SER A 40 -5.02 22.71 -1.62
CA SER A 40 -6.35 23.16 -1.18
C SER A 40 -7.52 22.58 -1.97
N PHE A 41 -7.30 21.57 -2.82
CA PHE A 41 -8.32 21.03 -3.72
C PHE A 41 -9.42 20.19 -3.03
N LEU A 42 -9.25 19.76 -1.78
CA LEU A 42 -10.32 19.08 -1.05
C LEU A 42 -11.24 20.10 -0.35
N PRO A 43 -12.59 19.87 -0.29
CA PRO A 43 -13.54 20.82 0.28
C PRO A 43 -13.17 21.36 1.66
N LYS A 44 -12.68 20.46 2.54
CA LYS A 44 -12.23 20.83 3.90
C LYS A 44 -11.01 21.75 3.94
N TYR A 45 -10.22 21.79 2.87
CA TYR A 45 -9.03 22.64 2.77
C TYR A 45 -9.31 23.93 2.01
N LYS A 46 -10.26 23.94 1.06
CA LYS A 46 -10.69 25.18 0.37
C LYS A 46 -11.11 26.27 1.36
N THR A 47 -11.87 25.89 2.38
CA THR A 47 -12.32 26.82 3.45
C THR A 47 -11.19 27.38 4.32
N LYS A 48 -9.98 26.83 4.25
CA LYS A 48 -8.83 27.25 5.05
C LYS A 48 -7.87 28.18 4.30
N ILE A 49 -8.07 28.43 3.02
CA ILE A 49 -7.21 29.30 2.21
C ILE A 49 -7.07 30.68 2.89
N SER A 50 -8.18 31.28 3.32
CA SER A 50 -8.19 32.61 3.93
C SER A 50 -7.51 32.72 5.30
N SER A 51 -7.29 31.59 5.96
CA SER A 51 -6.62 31.54 7.28
C SER A 51 -5.18 31.02 7.24
N SER A 52 -4.71 30.56 6.08
CA SER A 52 -3.36 30.03 5.90
C SER A 52 -2.37 31.15 5.57
N ASN A 53 -1.13 31.01 6.05
CA ASN A 53 -0.01 31.91 5.74
C ASN A 53 0.82 31.43 4.52
N ALA A 54 0.34 30.42 3.78
CA ALA A 54 1.02 29.97 2.57
C ALA A 54 1.15 31.10 1.53
N SER A 55 2.23 31.11 0.78
CA SER A 55 2.43 32.06 -0.31
C SER A 55 1.65 31.68 -1.57
N ALA A 56 1.34 30.40 -1.76
CA ALA A 56 0.58 29.92 -2.91
C ALA A 56 -0.20 28.64 -2.58
N PHE A 57 -1.22 28.37 -3.39
CA PHE A 57 -2.13 27.24 -3.22
C PHE A 57 -2.26 26.44 -4.53
N VAL A 58 -2.44 25.12 -4.42
CA VAL A 58 -2.78 24.24 -5.54
C VAL A 58 -4.23 23.82 -5.42
N THR A 59 -5.04 24.12 -6.42
CA THR A 59 -6.46 23.84 -6.44
C THR A 59 -6.95 23.34 -7.81
N ASP A 60 -8.20 22.89 -7.89
CA ASP A 60 -8.88 22.47 -9.10
C ASP A 60 -9.85 23.52 -9.65
N SER A 61 -9.98 24.68 -8.99
CA SER A 61 -10.84 25.78 -9.42
C SER A 61 -10.18 27.13 -9.22
N LYS A 62 -10.29 27.99 -10.22
CA LYS A 62 -9.78 29.37 -10.16
C LYS A 62 -10.53 30.24 -9.13
N ASP A 63 -11.80 29.96 -8.93
CA ASP A 63 -12.65 30.71 -7.99
C ASP A 63 -12.16 30.57 -6.54
N ASP A 64 -11.49 29.45 -6.21
CA ASP A 64 -10.92 29.23 -4.87
C ASP A 64 -9.76 30.19 -4.57
N LEU A 65 -9.15 30.79 -5.60
CA LEU A 65 -7.94 31.62 -5.50
C LEU A 65 -8.23 33.15 -5.62
N GLU A 66 -9.48 33.58 -5.42
CA GLU A 66 -9.78 34.99 -5.46
C GLU A 66 -8.97 35.78 -4.39
N GLY A 67 -8.07 36.65 -4.88
CA GLY A 67 -7.16 37.42 -4.00
C GLY A 67 -5.91 36.68 -3.50
N TYR A 68 -5.69 35.45 -3.96
CA TYR A 68 -4.54 34.59 -3.56
C TYR A 68 -3.71 34.18 -4.79
N ASN A 69 -2.46 33.77 -4.50
CA ASN A 69 -1.60 33.21 -5.54
C ASN A 69 -1.74 31.69 -5.56
N GLY A 70 -1.65 31.10 -6.73
CA GLY A 70 -1.70 29.64 -6.80
C GLY A 70 -1.59 29.07 -8.21
N VAL A 71 -1.78 27.76 -8.27
CA VAL A 71 -1.79 27.00 -9.52
C VAL A 71 -3.10 26.22 -9.60
N VAL A 72 -3.85 26.43 -10.66
CA VAL A 72 -5.04 25.66 -11.00
C VAL A 72 -4.66 24.48 -11.86
N VAL A 73 -5.10 23.27 -11.49
CA VAL A 73 -4.74 22.03 -12.16
C VAL A 73 -5.95 21.15 -12.43
N GLU A 74 -5.95 20.46 -13.55
CA GLU A 74 -7.04 19.52 -13.91
C GLU A 74 -7.01 18.25 -13.03
N HIS A 75 -5.79 17.78 -12.69
CA HIS A 75 -5.59 16.54 -11.91
C HIS A 75 -4.79 16.81 -10.62
N PRO A 76 -5.46 17.26 -9.54
CA PRO A 76 -4.78 17.74 -8.32
C PRO A 76 -3.85 16.71 -7.67
N TYR A 77 -4.21 15.44 -7.62
CA TYR A 77 -3.34 14.40 -7.05
C TYR A 77 -2.07 14.14 -7.90
N LEU A 78 -2.18 14.20 -9.24
CA LEU A 78 -1.00 14.09 -10.09
C LEU A 78 -0.09 15.31 -9.96
N ALA A 79 -0.67 16.52 -9.81
CA ALA A 79 0.07 17.72 -9.52
C ALA A 79 0.76 17.64 -8.16
N MET A 80 0.07 17.14 -7.13
CA MET A 80 0.63 16.91 -5.79
C MET A 80 1.86 16.00 -5.86
N ILE A 81 1.77 14.85 -6.53
CA ILE A 81 2.90 13.93 -6.70
C ILE A 81 4.09 14.67 -7.32
N LYS A 82 3.88 15.38 -8.45
CA LYS A 82 4.95 16.11 -9.15
C LYS A 82 5.57 17.20 -8.28
N ILE A 83 4.76 18.00 -7.60
CA ILE A 83 5.26 19.08 -6.73
C ILE A 83 6.07 18.48 -5.57
N LEU A 84 5.58 17.45 -4.90
CA LEU A 84 6.33 16.79 -3.84
C LEU A 84 7.65 16.21 -4.35
N THR A 85 7.67 15.65 -5.56
CA THR A 85 8.91 15.16 -6.19
C THR A 85 9.90 16.31 -6.45
N LEU A 86 9.45 17.51 -6.90
CA LEU A 86 10.32 18.67 -7.12
C LEU A 86 10.97 19.16 -5.81
N PHE A 87 10.30 19.02 -4.69
CA PHE A 87 10.79 19.44 -3.37
C PHE A 87 11.40 18.30 -2.55
N SER A 88 11.25 17.04 -3.01
CA SER A 88 11.95 15.92 -2.40
C SER A 88 13.46 16.18 -2.50
N LYS A 89 14.17 15.91 -1.43
CA LYS A 89 15.63 15.77 -1.53
C LYS A 89 15.86 14.51 -2.37
N ASN A 90 16.03 14.65 -3.68
CA ASN A 90 16.48 13.54 -4.50
C ASN A 90 17.74 12.99 -3.82
N LYS A 91 17.60 11.87 -3.18
CA LYS A 91 18.76 11.01 -2.98
C LYS A 91 19.10 10.57 -4.40
N ASP A 92 20.14 11.13 -4.99
CA ASP A 92 20.75 10.51 -6.17
C ASP A 92 20.96 9.06 -5.79
N VAL A 93 20.11 8.19 -6.31
CA VAL A 93 20.26 6.75 -6.11
C VAL A 93 21.50 6.41 -6.91
N GLN A 94 22.67 6.51 -6.26
CA GLN A 94 23.85 5.92 -6.81
C GLN A 94 23.61 4.42 -6.81
N HIS A 95 23.34 3.87 -7.98
CA HIS A 95 23.23 2.43 -8.17
C HIS A 95 24.50 1.77 -7.62
N SER A 96 24.42 1.19 -6.46
CA SER A 96 25.56 0.62 -5.75
C SER A 96 25.16 -0.46 -4.78
N ILE A 97 25.98 -1.47 -4.72
CA ILE A 97 25.88 -2.50 -3.69
C ILE A 97 26.76 -2.07 -2.52
N HIS A 98 26.16 -1.94 -1.35
CA HIS A 98 26.90 -1.51 -0.16
C HIS A 98 27.91 -2.60 0.26
N PRO A 99 29.16 -2.25 0.65
CA PRO A 99 30.21 -3.24 0.96
C PRO A 99 29.88 -4.17 2.13
N ASN A 100 28.98 -3.80 3.02
CA ASN A 100 28.52 -4.64 4.13
C ASN A 100 27.33 -5.54 3.74
N THR A 101 27.14 -5.85 2.47
CA THR A 101 26.10 -6.76 1.97
C THR A 101 26.72 -8.15 1.80
N VAL A 102 25.99 -9.20 2.16
CA VAL A 102 26.38 -10.59 1.90
C VAL A 102 25.61 -11.10 0.69
N ILE A 103 26.32 -11.46 -0.36
CA ILE A 103 25.72 -11.92 -1.62
C ILE A 103 26.36 -13.25 -2.01
N SER A 104 25.52 -14.24 -2.32
CA SER A 104 26.01 -15.52 -2.86
C SER A 104 26.64 -15.33 -4.25
N GLU A 105 27.71 -16.09 -4.53
CA GLU A 105 28.40 -16.08 -5.83
C GLU A 105 27.51 -16.53 -6.99
N SER A 106 26.46 -17.32 -6.72
CA SER A 106 25.50 -17.78 -7.73
C SER A 106 24.37 -16.78 -8.03
N ALA A 107 24.22 -15.72 -7.22
CA ALA A 107 23.19 -14.69 -7.44
C ALA A 107 23.45 -13.91 -8.73
N LYS A 108 22.36 -13.59 -9.45
CA LYS A 108 22.36 -12.86 -10.72
C LYS A 108 21.71 -11.49 -10.52
N ILE A 109 22.50 -10.47 -10.39
CA ILE A 109 22.07 -9.11 -10.08
C ILE A 109 22.42 -8.20 -11.25
N ASP A 110 21.43 -7.51 -11.82
CA ASP A 110 21.65 -6.57 -12.91
C ASP A 110 22.46 -5.34 -12.41
N SER A 111 23.24 -4.72 -13.28
CA SER A 111 24.31 -3.74 -12.92
C SER A 111 23.82 -2.43 -12.31
N ASP A 112 22.54 -2.10 -12.49
CA ASP A 112 21.88 -0.88 -11.99
C ASP A 112 20.97 -1.15 -10.78
N VAL A 113 21.13 -2.29 -10.13
CA VAL A 113 20.46 -2.61 -8.86
C VAL A 113 21.18 -1.91 -7.71
N THR A 114 20.41 -1.42 -6.76
CA THR A 114 20.92 -0.85 -5.50
C THR A 114 20.64 -1.80 -4.35
N ILE A 115 21.64 -2.10 -3.51
CA ILE A 115 21.47 -2.94 -2.31
C ILE A 115 22.09 -2.24 -1.11
N GLY A 116 21.24 -1.97 -0.11
CA GLY A 116 21.60 -1.31 1.14
C GLY A 116 22.37 -2.20 2.11
N PRO A 117 22.99 -1.61 3.14
CA PRO A 117 23.84 -2.31 4.09
C PRO A 117 23.12 -3.41 4.86
N PHE A 118 23.90 -4.45 5.22
CA PHE A 118 23.46 -5.59 6.04
C PHE A 118 22.36 -6.46 5.42
N SER A 119 22.12 -6.31 4.11
CA SER A 119 21.22 -7.19 3.38
C SER A 119 21.94 -8.49 3.00
N VAL A 120 21.16 -9.59 2.95
CA VAL A 120 21.68 -10.94 2.65
C VAL A 120 20.93 -11.46 1.43
N ILE A 121 21.68 -11.85 0.38
CA ILE A 121 21.16 -12.39 -0.87
C ILE A 121 21.63 -13.83 -1.02
N GLY A 122 20.69 -14.77 -1.04
CA GLY A 122 20.93 -16.20 -1.10
C GLY A 122 21.36 -16.72 -2.48
N ASP A 123 21.48 -18.05 -2.57
CA ASP A 123 21.92 -18.74 -3.77
C ASP A 123 20.86 -18.64 -4.88
N ASP A 124 21.32 -18.52 -6.13
CA ASP A 124 20.52 -18.49 -7.35
C ASP A 124 19.41 -17.42 -7.36
N VAL A 125 19.51 -16.41 -6.48
CA VAL A 125 18.62 -15.23 -6.49
C VAL A 125 18.81 -14.43 -7.78
N ILE A 126 17.70 -13.97 -8.36
CA ILE A 126 17.70 -13.12 -9.55
C ILE A 126 17.07 -11.78 -9.21
N ILE A 127 17.80 -10.67 -9.41
CA ILE A 127 17.30 -9.31 -9.20
C ILE A 127 17.50 -8.50 -10.48
N LYS A 128 16.41 -7.97 -11.02
CA LYS A 128 16.39 -7.26 -12.30
C LYS A 128 16.60 -5.76 -12.14
N SER A 129 16.95 -5.15 -13.28
CA SER A 129 17.26 -3.73 -13.51
C SER A 129 16.34 -2.75 -12.78
N GLY A 130 16.90 -1.65 -12.27
CA GLY A 130 16.17 -0.56 -11.59
C GLY A 130 15.68 -0.89 -10.18
N THR A 131 15.84 -2.12 -9.72
CA THR A 131 15.35 -2.55 -8.40
C THR A 131 16.23 -2.02 -7.27
N ILE A 132 15.58 -1.55 -6.22
CA ILE A 132 16.20 -1.02 -4.99
C ILE A 132 15.85 -1.95 -3.83
N ILE A 133 16.88 -2.51 -3.20
CA ILE A 133 16.80 -3.25 -1.95
C ILE A 133 17.38 -2.36 -0.85
N GLU A 134 16.58 -2.02 0.14
CA GLU A 134 17.06 -1.21 1.26
C GLU A 134 17.89 -2.04 2.27
N SER A 135 18.13 -1.51 3.46
CA SER A 135 18.98 -2.11 4.49
C SER A 135 18.30 -3.28 5.21
N ASN A 136 19.11 -4.26 5.67
CA ASN A 136 18.63 -5.38 6.49
C ASN A 136 17.58 -6.27 5.82
N VAL A 137 17.56 -6.36 4.51
CA VAL A 137 16.69 -7.25 3.76
C VAL A 137 17.31 -8.63 3.64
N VAL A 138 16.51 -9.69 3.85
CA VAL A 138 16.97 -11.08 3.67
C VAL A 138 16.18 -11.71 2.52
N ILE A 139 16.89 -12.11 1.48
CA ILE A 139 16.35 -12.82 0.33
C ILE A 139 16.92 -14.22 0.30
N HIS A 140 16.07 -15.22 0.53
CA HIS A 140 16.45 -16.62 0.50
C HIS A 140 16.68 -17.13 -0.92
N ASN A 141 17.15 -18.37 -1.03
CA ASN A 141 17.56 -18.99 -2.29
C ASN A 141 16.44 -19.04 -3.34
N ASP A 142 16.81 -19.04 -4.63
CA ASP A 142 15.94 -19.21 -5.80
C ASP A 142 14.89 -18.09 -6.01
N VAL A 143 14.86 -17.05 -5.17
CA VAL A 143 13.91 -15.93 -5.29
C VAL A 143 14.19 -15.13 -6.56
N GLN A 144 13.12 -14.75 -7.25
CA GLN A 144 13.19 -13.90 -8.45
C GLN A 144 12.46 -12.58 -8.22
N ILE A 145 13.13 -11.47 -8.47
CA ILE A 145 12.59 -10.12 -8.37
C ILE A 145 12.70 -9.42 -9.71
N GLY A 146 11.58 -8.90 -10.18
CA GLY A 146 11.46 -8.16 -11.43
C GLY A 146 12.17 -6.82 -11.43
N ARG A 147 11.82 -5.97 -12.42
CA ARG A 147 12.42 -4.64 -12.62
C ARG A 147 11.71 -3.59 -11.78
N ASP A 148 12.43 -2.50 -11.49
CA ASP A 148 11.87 -1.28 -10.90
C ASP A 148 11.10 -1.54 -9.59
N CYS A 149 11.53 -2.55 -8.83
CA CYS A 149 10.94 -2.87 -7.53
C CYS A 149 11.61 -2.06 -6.42
N LEU A 150 10.85 -1.79 -5.36
CA LEU A 150 11.35 -1.17 -4.14
C LEU A 150 11.05 -2.08 -2.95
N ILE A 151 12.10 -2.61 -2.34
CA ILE A 151 12.02 -3.51 -1.19
C ILE A 151 12.56 -2.76 0.03
N HIS A 152 11.66 -2.40 0.93
CA HIS A 152 12.00 -1.61 2.10
C HIS A 152 12.74 -2.40 3.18
N SER A 153 13.30 -1.68 4.14
CA SER A 153 14.17 -2.24 5.18
C SER A 153 13.49 -3.33 6.03
N GLY A 154 14.22 -4.38 6.33
CA GLY A 154 13.77 -5.46 7.21
C GLY A 154 12.86 -6.50 6.57
N VAL A 155 12.62 -6.43 5.25
CA VAL A 155 11.80 -7.42 4.53
C VAL A 155 12.52 -8.77 4.47
N ILE A 156 11.76 -9.87 4.67
CA ILE A 156 12.24 -11.25 4.54
C ILE A 156 11.46 -11.93 3.42
N ILE A 157 12.15 -12.44 2.40
CA ILE A 157 11.55 -13.09 1.23
C ILE A 157 12.10 -14.50 1.07
N GLY A 158 11.19 -15.49 1.01
CA GLY A 158 11.54 -16.87 0.67
C GLY A 158 11.83 -17.76 1.88
N ALA A 159 11.50 -17.35 3.09
CA ALA A 159 11.55 -18.23 4.25
C ALA A 159 10.53 -19.39 4.11
N ASP A 160 10.80 -20.53 4.78
CA ASP A 160 9.86 -21.64 4.85
C ASP A 160 8.54 -21.20 5.49
N GLY A 161 7.44 -21.55 4.88
CA GLY A 161 6.11 -21.33 5.45
C GLY A 161 5.79 -22.26 6.61
N PHE A 162 4.68 -21.96 7.31
CA PHE A 162 4.16 -22.78 8.39
C PHE A 162 3.41 -24.01 7.84
N GLY A 163 4.16 -25.09 7.58
CA GLY A 163 3.63 -26.36 7.08
C GLY A 163 4.00 -27.50 8.00
N PHE A 164 3.02 -28.03 8.74
CA PHE A 164 3.21 -29.17 9.64
C PHE A 164 2.00 -30.12 9.56
N THR A 165 2.27 -31.43 9.75
CA THR A 165 1.24 -32.41 10.03
C THR A 165 1.52 -33.12 11.35
N THR A 166 0.47 -33.53 12.06
CA THR A 166 0.62 -34.24 13.34
C THR A 166 0.32 -35.72 13.12
N ILE A 167 1.28 -36.56 13.41
CA ILE A 167 1.17 -38.02 13.36
C ILE A 167 1.69 -38.53 14.71
N ASP A 168 0.92 -39.36 15.39
CA ASP A 168 1.27 -39.93 16.72
C ASP A 168 1.73 -38.86 17.72
N ASP A 169 0.96 -37.76 17.83
CA ASP A 169 1.21 -36.58 18.68
C ASP A 169 2.56 -35.86 18.40
N LYS A 170 3.20 -36.12 17.26
CA LYS A 170 4.43 -35.44 16.81
C LYS A 170 4.16 -34.57 15.60
N HIS A 171 4.74 -33.38 15.62
CA HIS A 171 4.68 -32.44 14.48
C HIS A 171 5.79 -32.76 13.49
N HIS A 172 5.40 -33.09 12.26
CA HIS A 172 6.30 -33.33 11.15
C HIS A 172 6.26 -32.14 10.20
N LYS A 173 7.43 -31.54 9.92
CA LYS A 173 7.54 -30.40 9.00
C LYS A 173 7.31 -30.86 7.56
N ILE A 174 6.47 -30.12 6.84
CA ILE A 174 6.29 -30.24 5.38
C ILE A 174 7.33 -29.36 4.72
N PRO A 175 8.27 -29.90 3.95
CA PRO A 175 9.30 -29.10 3.28
C PRO A 175 8.70 -28.15 2.26
N HIS A 176 9.25 -26.95 2.17
CA HIS A 176 8.94 -25.96 1.14
C HIS A 176 10.07 -25.99 0.11
N ILE A 177 9.75 -26.48 -1.11
CA ILE A 177 10.74 -26.75 -2.17
C ILE A 177 10.59 -25.83 -3.39
N LYS A 178 9.70 -24.84 -3.26
CA LYS A 178 9.48 -23.81 -4.26
C LYS A 178 9.93 -22.46 -3.72
N SER A 179 9.89 -21.45 -4.56
CA SER A 179 10.42 -20.14 -4.24
C SER A 179 9.36 -19.05 -4.22
N VAL A 180 9.81 -17.79 -4.25
CA VAL A 180 9.01 -16.59 -4.43
C VAL A 180 9.34 -15.97 -5.78
N VAL A 181 8.31 -15.56 -6.52
CA VAL A 181 8.45 -14.83 -7.78
C VAL A 181 7.72 -13.49 -7.66
N ILE A 182 8.46 -12.40 -7.83
CA ILE A 182 7.97 -11.02 -7.76
C ILE A 182 8.07 -10.40 -9.15
N GLY A 183 6.97 -9.83 -9.62
CA GLY A 183 6.89 -9.13 -10.91
C GLY A 183 7.62 -7.79 -10.92
N ASN A 184 7.30 -6.97 -11.91
CA ASN A 184 7.90 -5.64 -12.06
C ASN A 184 7.09 -4.56 -11.32
N ASP A 185 7.74 -3.43 -10.99
CA ASP A 185 7.09 -2.27 -10.35
C ASP A 185 6.36 -2.64 -9.05
N VAL A 186 6.96 -3.55 -8.27
CA VAL A 186 6.40 -3.99 -6.97
C VAL A 186 7.08 -3.21 -5.84
N GLU A 187 6.28 -2.72 -4.90
CA GLU A 187 6.77 -2.10 -3.68
C GLU A 187 6.36 -2.93 -2.46
N ILE A 188 7.33 -3.25 -1.60
CA ILE A 188 7.12 -4.06 -0.39
C ILE A 188 7.61 -3.28 0.82
N GLY A 189 6.67 -2.89 1.67
CA GLY A 189 6.89 -2.10 2.88
C GLY A 189 7.74 -2.80 3.93
N SER A 190 8.21 -2.02 4.89
CA SER A 190 9.17 -2.47 5.90
C SER A 190 8.64 -3.64 6.75
N ASN A 191 9.55 -4.56 7.07
CA ASN A 191 9.26 -5.74 7.91
C ASN A 191 8.13 -6.66 7.38
N CYS A 192 7.87 -6.65 6.09
CA CYS A 192 7.03 -7.67 5.46
C CYS A 192 7.73 -9.02 5.45
N THR A 193 6.94 -10.10 5.51
CA THR A 193 7.43 -11.47 5.41
C THR A 193 6.68 -12.23 4.32
N ILE A 194 7.40 -12.86 3.41
CA ILE A 194 6.87 -13.56 2.25
C ILE A 194 7.44 -14.96 2.22
N ASP A 195 6.60 -15.94 2.57
CA ASP A 195 7.01 -17.33 2.62
C ASP A 195 7.16 -17.92 1.21
N CYS A 196 8.11 -18.81 1.06
CA CYS A 196 8.25 -19.60 -0.16
C CYS A 196 7.15 -20.66 -0.29
N GLY A 197 7.01 -21.23 -1.46
CA GLY A 197 5.98 -22.23 -1.71
C GLY A 197 6.41 -23.65 -1.38
N SER A 198 5.45 -24.50 -1.03
CA SER A 198 5.71 -25.94 -0.85
C SER A 198 5.68 -26.68 -2.18
N VAL A 199 4.62 -26.52 -2.98
CA VAL A 199 4.40 -27.25 -4.26
C VAL A 199 4.25 -26.33 -5.48
N LYS A 200 3.95 -25.06 -5.27
CA LYS A 200 3.97 -23.99 -6.28
C LYS A 200 4.64 -22.75 -5.68
N ASN A 201 5.16 -21.87 -6.50
CA ASN A 201 5.75 -20.62 -6.00
C ASN A 201 4.70 -19.74 -5.32
N THR A 202 5.12 -18.97 -4.32
CA THR A 202 4.42 -17.77 -3.89
C THR A 202 4.68 -16.70 -4.94
N THR A 203 3.63 -16.02 -5.42
CA THR A 203 3.75 -15.10 -6.56
C THR A 203 3.11 -13.75 -6.25
N ILE A 204 3.84 -12.68 -6.53
CA ILE A 204 3.35 -11.31 -6.51
C ILE A 204 3.47 -10.77 -7.94
N ASN A 205 2.34 -10.47 -8.59
CA ASN A 205 2.35 -9.95 -9.94
C ASN A 205 2.72 -8.45 -10.00
N ASN A 206 2.81 -7.92 -11.23
CA ASN A 206 3.30 -6.55 -11.45
C ASN A 206 2.49 -5.48 -10.73
N SER A 207 3.13 -4.35 -10.47
CA SER A 207 2.54 -3.10 -9.97
C SER A 207 1.78 -3.24 -8.64
N CYS A 208 2.08 -4.26 -7.83
CA CYS A 208 1.54 -4.41 -6.49
C CYS A 208 2.27 -3.48 -5.51
N LYS A 209 1.51 -2.87 -4.60
CA LYS A 209 2.07 -2.03 -3.53
C LYS A 209 1.60 -2.60 -2.19
N MET A 210 2.54 -2.96 -1.35
CA MET A 210 2.29 -3.50 -0.01
C MET A 210 2.93 -2.57 1.02
N ASP A 211 2.14 -2.16 1.97
CA ASP A 211 2.54 -1.37 3.13
C ASP A 211 3.27 -2.25 4.18
N ASP A 212 3.71 -1.66 5.26
CA ASP A 212 4.52 -2.29 6.30
C ASP A 212 3.84 -3.49 6.99
N GLN A 213 4.66 -4.46 7.41
CA GLN A 213 4.22 -5.61 8.23
C GLN A 213 3.13 -6.48 7.57
N VAL A 214 3.12 -6.58 6.26
CA VAL A 214 2.26 -7.54 5.55
C VAL A 214 2.91 -8.92 5.59
N HIS A 215 2.10 -9.96 5.87
CA HIS A 215 2.54 -11.35 5.80
C HIS A 215 1.84 -12.09 4.66
N LEU A 216 2.62 -12.67 3.76
CA LEU A 216 2.15 -13.60 2.74
C LEU A 216 2.64 -15.01 3.09
N ALA A 217 1.71 -15.89 3.45
CA ALA A 217 2.05 -17.29 3.70
C ALA A 217 2.34 -18.04 2.39
N HIS A 218 2.78 -19.29 2.53
CA HIS A 218 3.22 -20.12 1.40
C HIS A 218 2.17 -20.31 0.30
N ASN A 219 2.61 -20.44 -0.95
CA ASN A 219 1.76 -20.70 -2.12
C ASN A 219 0.71 -19.59 -2.44
N VAL A 220 0.83 -18.41 -1.85
CA VAL A 220 -0.08 -17.29 -2.13
C VAL A 220 0.14 -16.77 -3.55
N THR A 221 -0.93 -16.29 -4.18
CA THR A 221 -0.85 -15.56 -5.44
C THR A 221 -1.53 -14.20 -5.29
N ILE A 222 -0.77 -13.13 -5.51
CA ILE A 222 -1.29 -11.75 -5.55
C ILE A 222 -1.43 -11.35 -7.01
N GLY A 223 -2.64 -10.98 -7.44
CA GLY A 223 -2.94 -10.46 -8.76
C GLY A 223 -2.28 -9.10 -9.02
N GLU A 224 -2.17 -8.73 -10.29
CA GLU A 224 -1.57 -7.46 -10.72
C GLU A 224 -2.27 -6.24 -10.10
N GLY A 225 -1.50 -5.19 -9.78
CA GLY A 225 -2.01 -3.88 -9.36
C GLY A 225 -2.74 -3.88 -8.01
N CYS A 226 -2.52 -4.86 -7.15
CA CYS A 226 -3.12 -4.89 -5.81
C CYS A 226 -2.50 -3.85 -4.89
N LEU A 227 -3.34 -3.24 -4.04
CA LEU A 227 -2.93 -2.35 -2.94
C LEU A 227 -3.24 -3.04 -1.61
N ILE A 228 -2.21 -3.29 -0.79
CA ILE A 228 -2.33 -4.04 0.47
C ILE A 228 -1.79 -3.19 1.61
N SER A 229 -2.69 -2.73 2.48
CA SER A 229 -2.31 -1.87 3.62
C SER A 229 -1.73 -2.67 4.78
N GLY A 230 -1.05 -1.96 5.68
CA GLY A 230 -0.22 -2.50 6.74
C GLY A 230 -0.89 -3.48 7.71
N GLY A 231 -0.09 -4.44 8.17
CA GLY A 231 -0.50 -5.47 9.11
C GLY A 231 -1.48 -6.50 8.55
N THR A 232 -1.65 -6.58 7.23
CA THR A 232 -2.53 -7.57 6.57
C THR A 232 -1.87 -8.95 6.55
N PHE A 233 -2.66 -10.00 6.81
CA PHE A 233 -2.23 -11.41 6.77
C PHE A 233 -2.96 -12.18 5.69
N ILE A 234 -2.24 -12.85 4.82
CA ILE A 234 -2.80 -13.66 3.74
C ILE A 234 -2.38 -15.12 3.92
N GLY A 235 -3.35 -15.95 4.26
CA GLY A 235 -3.18 -17.36 4.58
C GLY A 235 -2.73 -18.20 3.38
N GLY A 236 -2.10 -19.33 3.68
CA GLY A 236 -1.49 -20.20 2.67
C GLY A 236 -2.42 -20.61 1.54
N SER A 237 -1.89 -20.65 0.32
CA SER A 237 -2.62 -21.00 -0.90
C SER A 237 -3.78 -20.09 -1.29
N ALA A 238 -3.91 -18.93 -0.66
CA ALA A 238 -4.91 -17.93 -1.06
C ALA A 238 -4.55 -17.27 -2.40
N THR A 239 -5.57 -16.80 -3.11
CA THR A 239 -5.40 -16.05 -4.35
C THR A 239 -6.17 -14.74 -4.28
N ILE A 240 -5.48 -13.63 -4.44
CA ILE A 240 -6.08 -12.29 -4.49
C ILE A 240 -6.21 -11.87 -5.95
N GLY A 241 -7.42 -11.57 -6.38
CA GLY A 241 -7.69 -11.11 -7.74
C GLY A 241 -7.06 -9.76 -8.04
N ALA A 242 -6.72 -9.52 -9.31
CA ALA A 242 -6.04 -8.30 -9.75
C ALA A 242 -6.79 -7.02 -9.37
N HIS A 243 -6.05 -5.92 -9.17
CA HIS A 243 -6.57 -4.59 -8.84
C HIS A 243 -7.44 -4.54 -7.58
N SER A 244 -7.23 -5.47 -6.65
CA SER A 244 -7.92 -5.50 -5.36
C SER A 244 -7.26 -4.57 -4.34
N MET A 245 -8.06 -4.07 -3.40
CA MET A 245 -7.59 -3.18 -2.34
C MET A 245 -7.91 -3.80 -0.97
N LEU A 246 -6.88 -4.03 -0.17
CA LEU A 246 -6.99 -4.57 1.19
C LEU A 246 -6.65 -3.45 2.18
N GLY A 247 -7.63 -3.04 2.98
CA GLY A 247 -7.44 -2.08 4.08
C GLY A 247 -6.56 -2.67 5.19
N GLY A 248 -6.07 -1.81 6.10
CA GLY A 248 -5.16 -2.25 7.15
C GLY A 248 -5.71 -3.38 8.03
N LYS A 249 -4.85 -4.34 8.35
CA LYS A 249 -5.17 -5.50 9.20
C LYS A 249 -6.33 -6.36 8.66
N VAL A 250 -6.35 -6.57 7.36
CA VAL A 250 -7.24 -7.56 6.73
C VAL A 250 -6.65 -8.95 6.90
N ASP A 251 -7.46 -9.92 7.28
CA ASP A 251 -7.09 -11.33 7.35
C ASP A 251 -7.78 -12.12 6.24
N ILE A 252 -7.00 -12.77 5.39
CA ILE A 252 -7.51 -13.69 4.36
C ILE A 252 -7.21 -15.11 4.80
N GLY A 253 -8.24 -15.93 4.92
CA GLY A 253 -8.09 -17.34 5.28
C GLY A 253 -7.35 -18.16 4.22
N PRO A 254 -6.79 -19.33 4.61
CA PRO A 254 -6.11 -20.23 3.69
C PRO A 254 -7.06 -20.71 2.58
N HIS A 255 -6.50 -20.92 1.38
CA HIS A 255 -7.23 -21.38 0.17
C HIS A 255 -8.38 -20.48 -0.30
N VAL A 256 -8.53 -19.29 0.26
CA VAL A 256 -9.53 -18.31 -0.21
C VAL A 256 -9.12 -17.75 -1.56
N VAL A 257 -10.10 -17.67 -2.47
CA VAL A 257 -9.96 -17.00 -3.77
C VAL A 257 -10.85 -15.75 -3.77
N THR A 258 -10.27 -14.60 -3.99
CA THR A 258 -11.02 -13.35 -4.19
C THR A 258 -11.04 -12.99 -5.67
N GLY A 259 -12.18 -12.54 -6.17
CA GLY A 259 -12.27 -12.04 -7.54
C GLY A 259 -11.55 -10.69 -7.69
N GLU A 260 -11.32 -10.29 -8.94
CA GLU A 260 -10.65 -9.03 -9.30
C GLU A 260 -11.41 -7.80 -8.79
N LYS A 261 -10.70 -6.70 -8.55
CA LYS A 261 -11.28 -5.41 -8.11
C LYS A 261 -12.11 -5.50 -6.84
N SER A 262 -11.79 -6.45 -5.97
CA SER A 262 -12.39 -6.56 -4.64
C SER A 262 -11.82 -5.51 -3.70
N VAL A 263 -12.67 -4.93 -2.85
CA VAL A 263 -12.25 -3.98 -1.82
C VAL A 263 -12.58 -4.57 -0.44
N PHE A 264 -11.58 -4.65 0.43
CA PHE A 264 -11.77 -5.13 1.80
C PHE A 264 -11.55 -3.97 2.77
N ALA A 265 -12.58 -3.63 3.53
CA ALA A 265 -12.47 -2.62 4.59
C ALA A 265 -11.46 -3.07 5.66
N ALA A 266 -10.83 -2.11 6.33
CA ALA A 266 -9.88 -2.41 7.40
C ALA A 266 -10.47 -3.38 8.45
N ARG A 267 -9.64 -4.30 8.96
CA ARG A 267 -9.99 -5.34 9.95
C ARG A 267 -11.07 -6.32 9.48
N SER A 268 -11.20 -6.51 8.17
CA SER A 268 -12.07 -7.57 7.63
C SER A 268 -11.38 -8.93 7.72
N CYS A 269 -12.14 -9.96 8.07
CA CYS A 269 -11.67 -11.35 8.08
C CYS A 269 -12.43 -12.16 7.02
N VAL A 270 -11.74 -12.60 5.97
CA VAL A 270 -12.32 -13.25 4.80
C VAL A 270 -12.06 -14.75 4.89
N LEU A 271 -13.06 -15.51 5.28
CA LEU A 271 -12.95 -16.97 5.52
C LEU A 271 -13.49 -17.82 4.37
N LYS A 272 -14.05 -17.22 3.34
CA LYS A 272 -14.61 -17.89 2.15
C LYS A 272 -14.29 -17.11 0.90
N SER A 273 -14.16 -17.82 -0.21
CA SER A 273 -13.98 -17.20 -1.53
C SER A 273 -15.15 -16.27 -1.86
N VAL A 274 -14.82 -15.15 -2.51
CA VAL A 274 -15.78 -14.08 -2.82
C VAL A 274 -15.63 -13.63 -4.27
N PRO A 275 -16.75 -13.23 -4.93
CA PRO A 275 -16.68 -12.66 -6.27
C PRO A 275 -15.97 -11.29 -6.27
N GLY A 276 -15.54 -10.85 -7.47
CA GLY A 276 -14.89 -9.56 -7.67
C GLY A 276 -15.84 -8.36 -7.73
N GLY A 277 -15.27 -7.17 -7.80
CA GLY A 277 -16.01 -5.91 -8.06
C GLY A 277 -16.88 -5.44 -6.90
N GLN A 278 -16.73 -5.97 -5.71
CA GLN A 278 -17.54 -5.63 -4.54
C GLN A 278 -16.67 -5.21 -3.35
N MET A 279 -17.32 -4.51 -2.41
CA MET A 279 -16.71 -4.14 -1.14
C MET A 279 -17.20 -5.07 -0.02
N TYR A 280 -16.24 -5.60 0.75
CA TYR A 280 -16.47 -6.51 1.87
C TYR A 280 -16.05 -5.87 3.18
N ALA A 281 -16.77 -6.18 4.27
CA ALA A 281 -16.43 -5.65 5.59
C ALA A 281 -16.85 -6.60 6.70
N GLY A 282 -16.14 -6.56 7.82
CA GLY A 282 -16.46 -7.23 9.08
C GLY A 282 -15.71 -8.53 9.31
N ASN A 283 -16.00 -9.14 10.45
CA ASN A 283 -15.45 -10.44 10.87
C ASN A 283 -16.60 -11.37 11.29
N PRO A 284 -16.92 -12.43 10.54
CA PRO A 284 -16.42 -12.68 9.18
C PRO A 284 -16.85 -11.59 8.18
N ALA A 285 -16.05 -11.37 7.16
CA ALA A 285 -16.32 -10.36 6.14
C ALA A 285 -17.56 -10.73 5.30
N ARG A 286 -18.36 -9.71 5.00
CA ARG A 286 -19.56 -9.80 4.16
C ARG A 286 -19.56 -8.68 3.14
N GLU A 287 -20.35 -8.83 2.10
CA GLU A 287 -20.61 -7.73 1.19
C GLU A 287 -21.14 -6.52 1.99
N ILE A 288 -20.65 -5.31 1.68
CA ILE A 288 -20.88 -4.13 2.52
C ILE A 288 -22.37 -3.79 2.67
N LYS A 289 -23.18 -3.94 1.59
CA LYS A 289 -24.62 -3.68 1.65
C LYS A 289 -25.34 -4.72 2.52
N GLU A 290 -24.92 -5.98 2.45
CA GLU A 290 -25.45 -7.04 3.34
C GLU A 290 -25.10 -6.73 4.80
N LYS A 291 -23.84 -6.37 5.08
CA LYS A 291 -23.41 -5.98 6.42
C LYS A 291 -24.24 -4.80 6.94
N GLN A 292 -24.39 -3.73 6.17
CA GLN A 292 -25.18 -2.56 6.57
C GLN A 292 -26.65 -2.89 6.87
N LYS A 293 -27.28 -3.77 6.07
CA LYS A 293 -28.64 -4.24 6.34
C LYS A 293 -28.71 -4.98 7.67
N ARG A 294 -27.75 -5.84 7.97
CA ARG A 294 -27.70 -6.60 9.24
C ARG A 294 -27.48 -5.67 10.43
N ASP A 295 -26.51 -4.74 10.32
CA ASP A 295 -26.24 -3.77 11.39
C ASP A 295 -27.49 -2.89 11.68
N ALA A 296 -28.22 -2.48 10.65
CA ALA A 296 -29.50 -1.77 10.80
C ALA A 296 -30.60 -2.62 11.48
N VAL A 297 -30.60 -3.94 11.27
CA VAL A 297 -31.53 -4.84 11.97
C VAL A 297 -31.19 -4.93 13.46
N PHE A 298 -29.89 -5.04 13.83
CA PHE A 298 -29.49 -5.03 15.23
C PHE A 298 -29.94 -3.77 15.96
N THR A 299 -29.79 -2.59 15.33
CA THR A 299 -30.30 -1.33 15.90
C THR A 299 -31.81 -1.34 16.10
N LYS A 300 -32.58 -1.97 15.18
CA LYS A 300 -34.03 -2.11 15.31
C LYS A 300 -34.45 -3.08 16.43
N ILE A 301 -33.63 -4.10 16.75
CA ILE A 301 -33.92 -5.05 17.84
C ILE A 301 -33.97 -4.30 19.18
N GLU A 302 -33.08 -3.39 19.47
CA GLU A 302 -33.14 -2.58 20.70
C GLU A 302 -34.40 -1.73 20.79
N ILE A 303 -34.85 -1.18 19.66
CA ILE A 303 -36.08 -0.39 19.58
C ILE A 303 -37.32 -1.29 19.83
N LEU A 304 -37.31 -2.48 19.24
CA LEU A 304 -38.40 -3.45 19.41
C LEU A 304 -38.46 -3.96 20.86
N GLU A 305 -37.33 -4.23 21.48
CA GLU A 305 -37.27 -4.64 22.89
C GLU A 305 -37.85 -3.56 23.83
N LYS A 306 -37.49 -2.28 23.59
CA LYS A 306 -38.06 -1.14 24.34
C LYS A 306 -39.56 -1.00 24.13
N ARG A 307 -40.09 -1.29 22.93
CA ARG A 307 -41.53 -1.27 22.64
C ARG A 307 -42.24 -2.41 23.30
N LEU A 308 -41.71 -3.64 23.23
CA LEU A 308 -42.24 -4.81 23.91
C LEU A 308 -42.33 -4.60 25.43
N LYS A 309 -41.27 -4.09 26.09
CA LYS A 309 -41.28 -3.75 27.50
C LYS A 309 -42.34 -2.72 27.89
N LYS A 310 -42.68 -1.77 26.99
CA LYS A 310 -43.77 -0.82 27.21
C LYS A 310 -45.16 -1.47 27.12
N LEU A 311 -45.37 -2.37 26.17
CA LEU A 311 -46.62 -3.08 25.98
C LEU A 311 -46.91 -4.03 27.16
N THR A 312 -45.94 -4.80 27.60
CA THR A 312 -46.08 -5.73 28.75
C THR A 312 -46.20 -5.03 30.10
N LYS A 313 -45.85 -3.75 30.21
CA LYS A 313 -46.11 -2.94 31.43
C LYS A 313 -47.53 -2.35 31.48
N ASN A 314 -48.23 -2.24 30.36
CA ASN A 314 -49.59 -1.71 30.29
C ASN A 314 -50.65 -2.82 30.45
N GLU A 315 -50.27 -4.07 30.54
CA GLU A 315 -51.14 -5.22 30.77
C GLU A 315 -51.17 -5.68 32.25
N LYS A 316 -50.49 -4.94 33.12
CA LYS A 316 -50.56 -5.09 34.59
C LYS A 316 -51.21 -3.83 35.21
#